data_4aad17def416029b47a2a61090591f04
#
_entry.id   4aad17def416029b47a2a61090591f04
#
_cell.length_a   1.000
_cell.length_b   1.000
_cell.length_c   1.000
_cell.angle_alpha   90.00
_cell.angle_beta   90.00
_cell.angle_gamma   90.00
#
_symmetry.space_group_name_H-M   'P 1'
#
loop_
_entity.id
_entity.type
_entity.pdbx_description
1 polymer ?
#
loop_
_entity_poly.entity_id
_entity_poly.type
_entity_poly.pdbx_seq_one_letter_code
_entity_poly.pdbx_strand_id
1 'polypeptide(L)'
;PPLDGRIQRVIRLMKEDLTHSYSMIELAEHVNLSPTRLVHLFKEQVGVPIRRFRQWHRMRVVAALIAKGDTLTDAALGAGFADSSPFSRAFRNMFGITPSSVFGRAANVQIVIS
;
A
#
# COMPACT_ATOMS: atom_id res chain seq x y z
N PRO A 1 -16.61 -16.68 -7.58
CA PRO A 1 -17.58 -16.10 -6.65
C PRO A 1 -17.17 -14.74 -6.15
N PRO A 2 -18.11 -13.87 -5.85
CA PRO A 2 -17.79 -12.55 -5.38
C PRO A 2 -17.13 -12.59 -4.00
N LEU A 3 -16.30 -11.59 -3.70
CA LEU A 3 -15.70 -11.46 -2.39
C LEU A 3 -16.78 -11.22 -1.33
N ASP A 4 -16.52 -11.72 -0.11
CA ASP A 4 -17.31 -11.41 1.05
C ASP A 4 -17.43 -9.89 1.20
N GLY A 5 -18.62 -9.39 1.49
CA GLY A 5 -18.87 -7.95 1.62
C GLY A 5 -18.01 -7.27 2.67
N ARG A 6 -17.65 -7.99 3.74
CA ARG A 6 -16.76 -7.46 4.77
C ARG A 6 -15.34 -7.24 4.22
N ILE A 7 -14.89 -8.16 3.39
CA ILE A 7 -13.58 -8.03 2.76
C ILE A 7 -13.57 -6.91 1.73
N GLN A 8 -14.64 -6.77 0.94
CA GLN A 8 -14.78 -5.64 0.03
C GLN A 8 -14.70 -4.31 0.76
N ARG A 9 -15.35 -4.22 1.93
CA ARG A 9 -15.33 -3.01 2.74
C ARG A 9 -13.94 -2.70 3.27
N VAL A 10 -13.21 -3.72 3.74
CA VAL A 10 -11.84 -3.54 4.23
C VAL A 10 -10.93 -3.04 3.10
N ILE A 11 -11.03 -3.62 1.92
CA ILE A 11 -10.25 -3.16 0.77
C ILE A 11 -10.56 -1.70 0.45
N ARG A 12 -11.82 -1.34 0.45
CA ARG A 12 -12.25 0.03 0.17
C ARG A 12 -11.69 1.00 1.20
N LEU A 13 -11.76 0.68 2.48
CA LEU A 13 -11.21 1.52 3.54
C LEU A 13 -9.71 1.73 3.38
N MET A 14 -8.98 0.67 3.04
CA MET A 14 -7.53 0.78 2.83
C MET A 14 -7.18 1.64 1.62
N LYS A 15 -8.03 1.65 0.59
CA LYS A 15 -7.77 2.43 -0.62
C LYS A 15 -8.20 3.88 -0.52
N GLU A 16 -9.26 4.16 0.25
CA GLU A 16 -9.83 5.51 0.32
C GLU A 16 -8.98 6.50 1.11
N ASP A 17 -8.33 6.06 2.17
CA ASP A 17 -7.57 6.97 3.02
C ASP A 17 -6.24 6.37 3.45
N LEU A 18 -5.24 6.55 2.60
CA LEU A 18 -3.90 6.05 2.86
C LEU A 18 -3.23 6.78 4.03
N THR A 19 -3.53 8.08 4.19
CA THR A 19 -2.89 8.89 5.22
C THR A 19 -3.38 8.55 6.62
N HIS A 20 -4.62 8.04 6.75
CA HIS A 20 -5.13 7.61 8.05
C HIS A 20 -4.42 6.36 8.56
N SER A 21 -4.07 5.46 7.66
CA SER A 21 -3.33 4.23 8.00
C SER A 21 -4.05 3.40 9.07
N TYR A 22 -5.24 2.90 8.75
CA TYR A 22 -6.02 2.06 9.67
C TYR A 22 -5.19 0.92 10.25
N SER A 23 -5.28 0.75 11.58
CA SER A 23 -4.70 -0.42 12.23
C SER A 23 -5.55 -1.66 11.94
N MET A 24 -5.00 -2.85 12.22
CA MET A 24 -5.78 -4.09 12.07
C MET A 24 -6.99 -4.11 12.99
N ILE A 25 -6.84 -3.57 14.20
CA ILE A 25 -7.97 -3.49 15.14
C ILE A 25 -9.07 -2.61 14.58
N GLU A 26 -8.71 -1.44 14.04
CA GLU A 26 -9.69 -0.53 13.43
C GLU A 26 -10.40 -1.16 12.24
N LEU A 27 -9.65 -1.80 11.35
CA LEU A 27 -10.26 -2.47 10.20
C LEU A 27 -11.22 -3.57 10.63
N ALA A 28 -10.82 -4.37 11.61
CA ALA A 28 -11.65 -5.45 12.13
C ALA A 28 -12.94 -4.91 12.76
N GLU A 29 -12.85 -3.80 13.51
CA GLU A 29 -14.01 -3.17 14.11
C GLU A 29 -15.02 -2.71 13.06
N HIS A 30 -14.55 -2.17 11.96
CA HIS A 30 -15.43 -1.70 10.89
C HIS A 30 -16.30 -2.81 10.29
N VAL A 31 -15.88 -4.04 10.42
CA VAL A 31 -16.59 -5.19 9.84
C VAL A 31 -17.04 -6.20 10.89
N ASN A 32 -16.97 -5.83 12.17
CA ASN A 32 -17.42 -6.65 13.29
C ASN A 32 -16.75 -8.03 13.34
N LEU A 33 -15.46 -8.05 13.07
CA LEU A 33 -14.63 -9.24 13.18
C LEU A 33 -13.53 -9.01 14.20
N SER A 34 -12.99 -10.09 14.77
CA SER A 34 -11.74 -9.99 15.52
C SER A 34 -10.60 -9.79 14.52
N PRO A 35 -9.48 -9.19 14.95
CA PRO A 35 -8.32 -9.07 14.07
C PRO A 35 -7.86 -10.42 13.50
N THR A 36 -7.86 -11.47 14.31
CA THR A 36 -7.45 -12.81 13.86
C THR A 36 -8.40 -13.34 12.77
N ARG A 37 -9.72 -13.18 12.98
CA ARG A 37 -10.70 -13.60 11.97
C ARG A 37 -10.54 -12.82 10.67
N LEU A 38 -10.30 -11.52 10.77
CA LEU A 38 -10.09 -10.69 9.60
C LEU A 38 -8.87 -11.16 8.80
N VAL A 39 -7.75 -11.41 9.48
CA VAL A 39 -6.53 -11.88 8.82
C VAL A 39 -6.79 -13.17 8.04
N HIS A 40 -7.45 -14.14 8.67
CA HIS A 40 -7.72 -15.43 8.06
C HIS A 40 -8.71 -15.31 6.90
N LEU A 41 -9.79 -14.58 7.10
CA LEU A 41 -10.81 -14.41 6.07
C LEU A 41 -10.25 -13.66 4.86
N PHE A 42 -9.44 -12.64 5.09
CA PHE A 42 -8.84 -11.87 4.01
C PHE A 42 -7.95 -12.76 3.14
N LYS A 43 -7.07 -13.53 3.76
CA LYS A 43 -6.18 -14.43 3.03
C LYS A 43 -6.96 -15.51 2.27
N GLU A 44 -7.99 -16.05 2.89
CA GLU A 44 -8.85 -17.05 2.25
C GLU A 44 -9.55 -16.49 1.01
N GLN A 45 -10.09 -15.27 1.12
CA GLN A 45 -10.87 -14.65 0.05
C GLN A 45 -10.00 -14.06 -1.05
N VAL A 46 -8.92 -13.38 -0.70
CA VAL A 46 -8.08 -12.61 -1.64
C VAL A 46 -6.90 -13.42 -2.15
N GLY A 47 -6.43 -14.37 -1.36
CA GLY A 47 -5.31 -15.23 -1.75
C GLY A 47 -3.95 -14.75 -1.29
N VAL A 48 -3.86 -13.53 -0.74
CA VAL A 48 -2.62 -12.98 -0.17
C VAL A 48 -2.92 -12.36 1.18
N PRO A 49 -1.92 -12.32 2.08
CA PRO A 49 -2.12 -11.68 3.38
C PRO A 49 -2.48 -10.20 3.23
N ILE A 50 -3.35 -9.71 4.12
CA ILE A 50 -3.79 -8.32 4.11
C ILE A 50 -2.62 -7.33 4.18
N ARG A 51 -1.58 -7.67 4.95
CA ARG A 51 -0.39 -6.83 5.09
C ARG A 51 0.32 -6.64 3.75
N ARG A 52 0.47 -7.73 2.98
CA ARG A 52 1.11 -7.67 1.67
C ARG A 52 0.27 -6.89 0.66
N PHE A 53 -1.03 -7.15 0.65
CA PHE A 53 -1.97 -6.42 -0.20
C PHE A 53 -1.86 -4.92 0.05
N ARG A 54 -1.81 -4.53 1.31
CA ARG A 54 -1.73 -3.14 1.74
C ARG A 54 -0.44 -2.48 1.25
N GLN A 55 0.68 -3.17 1.42
CA GLN A 55 1.96 -2.66 0.93
C GLN A 55 1.99 -2.52 -0.58
N TRP A 56 1.47 -3.50 -1.28
CA TRP A 56 1.41 -3.45 -2.75
C TRP A 56 0.61 -2.24 -3.22
N HIS A 57 -0.51 -1.98 -2.57
CA HIS A 57 -1.32 -0.83 -2.94
C HIS A 57 -0.55 0.48 -2.72
N ARG A 58 0.13 0.61 -1.59
CA ARG A 58 0.96 1.79 -1.32
C ARG A 58 2.08 1.96 -2.34
N MET A 59 2.70 0.87 -2.75
CA MET A 59 3.75 0.92 -3.78
C MET A 59 3.20 1.46 -5.10
N ARG A 60 2.01 1.02 -5.50
CA ARG A 60 1.39 1.52 -6.72
C ARG A 60 1.08 3.01 -6.62
N VAL A 61 0.65 3.47 -5.46
CA VAL A 61 0.36 4.90 -5.26
C VAL A 61 1.65 5.72 -5.35
N VAL A 62 2.75 5.24 -4.74
CA VAL A 62 4.04 5.93 -4.84
C VAL A 62 4.46 6.05 -6.31
N ALA A 63 4.39 4.96 -7.05
CA ALA A 63 4.78 4.98 -8.46
C ALA A 63 3.93 5.97 -9.27
N ALA A 64 2.63 6.00 -9.03
CA ALA A 64 1.74 6.93 -9.73
C ALA A 64 2.06 8.38 -9.40
N LEU A 65 2.37 8.68 -8.14
CA LEU A 65 2.70 10.05 -7.72
C LEU A 65 4.04 10.50 -8.31
N ILE A 66 5.04 9.62 -8.35
CA ILE A 66 6.31 9.93 -8.98
C ILE A 66 6.13 10.18 -10.49
N ALA A 67 5.28 9.39 -11.13
CA ALA A 67 4.97 9.59 -12.55
C ALA A 67 4.33 10.94 -12.82
N LYS A 68 3.64 11.51 -11.83
CA LYS A 68 3.05 12.85 -11.93
C LYS A 68 4.05 13.98 -11.61
N GLY A 69 5.26 13.64 -11.18
CA GLY A 69 6.28 14.62 -10.91
C GLY A 69 6.62 14.83 -9.44
N ASP A 70 6.01 14.09 -8.52
CA ASP A 70 6.34 14.19 -7.10
C ASP A 70 7.75 13.70 -6.83
N THR A 71 8.38 14.27 -5.80
CA THR A 71 9.64 13.71 -5.28
C THR A 71 9.35 12.38 -4.60
N LEU A 72 10.40 11.58 -4.40
CA LEU A 72 10.26 10.31 -3.69
C LEU A 72 9.68 10.52 -2.28
N THR A 73 10.16 11.54 -1.56
CA THR A 73 9.67 11.85 -0.22
C THR A 73 8.20 12.21 -0.23
N ASP A 74 7.80 13.11 -1.14
CA ASP A 74 6.40 13.53 -1.22
C ASP A 74 5.49 12.38 -1.64
N ALA A 75 5.95 11.54 -2.56
CA ALA A 75 5.19 10.37 -2.99
C ALA A 75 5.00 9.37 -1.86
N ALA A 76 6.05 9.14 -1.06
CA ALA A 76 5.96 8.24 0.08
C ALA A 76 4.95 8.74 1.12
N LEU A 77 5.00 10.04 1.42
CA LEU A 77 4.03 10.65 2.34
C LEU A 77 2.61 10.55 1.79
N GLY A 78 2.43 10.83 0.51
CA GLY A 78 1.12 10.74 -0.13
C GLY A 78 0.56 9.34 -0.17
N ALA A 79 1.42 8.33 -0.11
CA ALA A 79 0.99 6.93 -0.08
C ALA A 79 0.77 6.39 1.33
N GLY A 80 0.94 7.22 2.36
CA GLY A 80 0.66 6.84 3.74
C GLY A 80 1.85 6.39 4.56
N PHE A 81 3.07 6.53 4.04
CA PHE A 81 4.28 6.26 4.83
C PHE A 81 4.62 7.47 5.69
N ALA A 82 5.22 7.24 6.85
CA ALA A 82 5.59 8.31 7.76
C ALA A 82 6.67 9.23 7.17
N ASP A 83 7.61 8.65 6.44
CA ASP A 83 8.61 9.37 5.64
C ASP A 83 9.17 8.43 4.57
N SER A 84 10.26 8.81 3.90
CA SER A 84 10.82 7.98 2.84
C SER A 84 11.56 6.74 3.35
N SER A 85 12.00 6.73 4.62
CA SER A 85 12.74 5.58 5.16
C SER A 85 11.90 4.32 5.29
N PRO A 86 10.72 4.36 5.92
CA PRO A 86 9.85 3.17 5.94
C PRO A 86 9.48 2.69 4.55
N PHE A 87 9.23 3.62 3.63
CA PHE A 87 8.95 3.26 2.25
C PHE A 87 10.14 2.53 1.62
N SER A 88 11.35 3.06 1.79
CA SER A 88 12.55 2.46 1.20
C SER A 88 12.79 1.05 1.71
N ARG A 89 12.59 0.82 3.02
CA ARG A 89 12.71 -0.52 3.59
C ARG A 89 11.68 -1.49 3.00
N ALA A 90 10.43 -1.06 2.92
CA ALA A 90 9.37 -1.89 2.37
C ALA A 90 9.63 -2.21 0.90
N PHE A 91 10.05 -1.22 0.13
CA PHE A 91 10.36 -1.40 -1.28
C PHE A 91 11.49 -2.42 -1.47
N ARG A 92 12.58 -2.26 -0.70
CA ARG A 92 13.71 -3.18 -0.77
C ARG A 92 13.31 -4.60 -0.39
N ASN A 93 12.48 -4.74 0.64
CA ASN A 93 11.99 -6.06 1.06
C ASN A 93 11.12 -6.73 -0.02
N MET A 94 10.35 -5.95 -0.75
CA MET A 94 9.47 -6.49 -1.78
C MET A 94 10.18 -6.79 -3.09
N PHE A 95 11.12 -5.94 -3.49
CA PHE A 95 11.71 -5.99 -4.82
C PHE A 95 13.21 -6.33 -4.84
N GLY A 96 13.86 -6.36 -3.69
CA GLY A 96 15.28 -6.71 -3.61
C GLY A 96 16.25 -5.61 -4.04
N ILE A 97 15.74 -4.46 -4.48
CA ILE A 97 16.54 -3.32 -4.91
C ILE A 97 16.03 -2.07 -4.20
N THR A 98 16.84 -1.00 -4.21
CA THR A 98 16.44 0.23 -3.53
C THR A 98 15.56 1.10 -4.43
N PRO A 99 14.67 1.94 -3.84
CA PRO A 99 13.89 2.87 -4.64
C PRO A 99 14.77 3.83 -5.45
N SER A 100 15.92 4.22 -4.90
CA SER A 100 16.81 5.14 -5.60
C SER A 100 17.43 4.52 -6.84
N SER A 101 17.54 3.19 -6.92
CA SER A 101 18.00 2.55 -8.15
C SER A 101 16.96 2.58 -9.25
N VAL A 102 15.68 2.73 -8.90
CA VAL A 102 14.58 2.82 -9.86
C VAL A 102 14.14 4.27 -10.07
N PHE A 103 13.98 5.02 -8.98
CA PHE A 103 13.40 6.37 -8.98
C PHE A 103 14.41 7.48 -8.68
N GLY A 104 15.69 7.15 -8.46
CA GLY A 104 16.70 8.10 -8.01
C GLY A 104 16.96 9.25 -8.98
N ARG A 105 16.61 9.05 -10.24
CA ARG A 105 16.66 10.10 -11.26
C ARG A 105 15.24 10.37 -11.71
N ALA A 106 14.48 10.99 -10.83
CA ALA A 106 13.04 11.17 -11.01
C ALA A 106 12.68 11.72 -12.40
N ALA A 107 13.44 12.69 -12.89
CA ALA A 107 13.16 13.25 -14.22
C ALA A 107 13.29 12.22 -15.33
N ASN A 108 14.30 11.35 -15.25
CA ASN A 108 14.52 10.31 -16.25
C ASN A 108 13.46 9.21 -16.11
N VAL A 109 13.09 8.89 -14.89
CA VAL A 109 12.04 7.91 -14.62
C VAL A 109 10.72 8.40 -15.20
N GLN A 110 10.42 9.67 -15.03
CA GLN A 110 9.20 10.26 -15.55
C GLN A 110 9.10 10.12 -17.06
N ILE A 111 10.22 10.31 -17.78
CA ILE A 111 10.26 10.14 -19.22
C ILE A 111 9.97 8.69 -19.61
N VAL A 112 10.52 7.74 -18.86
CA VAL A 112 10.34 6.32 -19.15
C VAL A 112 8.91 5.87 -18.88
N ILE A 113 8.32 6.37 -17.80
CA ILE A 113 6.98 5.95 -17.37
C ILE A 113 5.89 6.66 -18.17
N SER A 114 6.12 7.90 -18.49
CA SER A 114 5.14 8.68 -19.23
C SER A 114 5.12 8.32 -20.71
#